data_9b7659984b6cb5b337d241fad92bcf75
#
_entry.id   9b7659984b6cb5b337d241fad92bcf75
#
_cell.length_a   1.000
_cell.length_b   1.000
_cell.length_c   1.000
_cell.angle_alpha   90.00
_cell.angle_beta   90.00
_cell.angle_gamma   90.00
#
_symmetry.space_group_name_H-M   'P 1'
#
loop_
_entity.id
_entity.type
_entity.pdbx_description
1 polymer ?
#
loop_
_entity_poly.entity_id
_entity_poly.type
_entity_poly.pdbx_seq_one_letter_code
_entity_poly.pdbx_strand_id
1 'polypeptide(L)'
;MSTVMDVRELMRTGPVIPVIVVDDIATARPLAEALVAGGVRVLEVTLRTPVALEAIRAMSDVEGAIVGVGTALDGDDLARAQQAGARFAVSPGYTAALGGRAADLGMPLLPGTANAADIMRARDGGYTAVKFFPAVQAGGVAMLKALGGPFVDTVFCPTGGISAATASEFLALPNVLCVGGSWLAPKAMVSAGDWDGITALAREASGLGAG
;
A
#
# COMPACT_ATOMS: atom_id res chain seq x y z
N MET A 1 -6.48 -21.60 -12.36
CA MET A 1 -7.27 -20.56 -11.66
C MET A 1 -6.29 -19.84 -10.75
N SER A 2 -5.96 -18.58 -11.03
CA SER A 2 -5.11 -17.79 -10.13
C SER A 2 -5.92 -17.50 -8.89
N THR A 3 -5.48 -17.99 -7.74
CA THR A 3 -6.13 -17.71 -6.45
C THR A 3 -6.05 -16.21 -6.23
N VAL A 4 -7.19 -15.54 -6.05
CA VAL A 4 -7.23 -14.13 -5.66
C VAL A 4 -6.52 -14.01 -4.32
N MET A 5 -5.44 -13.24 -4.25
CA MET A 5 -4.65 -13.07 -3.03
C MET A 5 -5.51 -12.33 -1.99
N ASP A 6 -5.57 -12.85 -0.77
CA ASP A 6 -6.22 -12.14 0.34
C ASP A 6 -5.43 -10.89 0.73
N VAL A 7 -6.13 -9.80 1.08
CA VAL A 7 -5.51 -8.53 1.49
C VAL A 7 -4.60 -8.72 2.72
N ARG A 8 -4.98 -9.57 3.66
CA ARG A 8 -4.14 -9.88 4.84
C ARG A 8 -2.86 -10.63 4.46
N GLU A 9 -2.92 -11.54 3.47
CA GLU A 9 -1.74 -12.21 2.92
C GLU A 9 -0.83 -11.21 2.21
N LEU A 10 -1.43 -10.29 1.43
CA LEU A 10 -0.70 -9.18 0.80
C LEU A 10 0.07 -8.35 1.84
N MET A 11 -0.60 -7.94 2.93
CA MET A 11 0.00 -7.14 4.00
C MET A 11 1.12 -7.88 4.74
N ARG A 12 1.08 -9.21 4.77
CA ARG A 12 2.12 -10.05 5.40
C ARG A 12 3.30 -10.37 4.49
N THR A 13 3.25 -10.00 3.22
CA THR A 13 4.37 -10.22 2.28
C THR A 13 5.63 -9.47 2.70
N GLY A 14 5.50 -8.37 3.41
CA GLY A 14 6.61 -7.60 3.96
C GLY A 14 6.14 -6.50 4.92
N PRO A 15 7.03 -5.97 5.74
CA PRO A 15 6.67 -4.98 6.76
C PRO A 15 6.33 -3.61 6.19
N VAL A 16 6.75 -3.32 4.95
CA VAL A 16 6.52 -2.01 4.32
C VAL A 16 5.95 -2.16 2.92
N ILE A 17 4.89 -1.43 2.63
CA ILE A 17 4.36 -1.22 1.29
C ILE A 17 4.77 0.18 0.83
N PRO A 18 5.65 0.32 -0.18
CA PRO A 18 6.05 1.62 -0.71
C PRO A 18 4.87 2.30 -1.39
N VAL A 19 4.62 3.56 -1.03
CA VAL A 19 3.66 4.45 -1.69
C VAL A 19 4.40 5.22 -2.76
N ILE A 20 4.22 4.83 -4.01
CA ILE A 20 5.04 5.27 -5.14
C ILE A 20 4.30 6.33 -5.96
N VAL A 21 5.01 7.41 -6.27
CA VAL A 21 4.60 8.41 -7.26
C VAL A 21 5.60 8.33 -8.42
N VAL A 22 5.12 8.04 -9.62
CA VAL A 22 5.95 7.98 -10.83
C VAL A 22 5.66 9.23 -11.67
N ASP A 23 6.64 10.09 -11.80
CA ASP A 23 6.53 11.32 -12.62
C ASP A 23 7.00 11.08 -14.07
N ASP A 24 7.96 10.16 -14.26
CA ASP A 24 8.52 9.78 -15.56
C ASP A 24 8.42 8.26 -15.75
N ILE A 25 7.74 7.85 -16.81
CA ILE A 25 7.52 6.44 -17.16
C ILE A 25 8.82 5.67 -17.33
N ALA A 26 9.90 6.30 -17.79
CA ALA A 26 11.19 5.65 -17.96
C ALA A 26 11.78 5.13 -16.65
N THR A 27 11.37 5.71 -15.52
CA THR A 27 11.83 5.31 -14.18
C THR A 27 11.02 4.15 -13.57
N ALA A 28 9.85 3.84 -14.11
CA ALA A 28 8.91 2.87 -13.52
C ALA A 28 9.52 1.48 -13.36
N ARG A 29 9.96 0.88 -14.47
CA ARG A 29 10.53 -0.47 -14.43
C ARG A 29 11.81 -0.58 -13.61
N PRO A 30 12.83 0.30 -13.77
CA PRO A 30 14.03 0.25 -12.95
C PRO A 30 13.75 0.41 -11.45
N LEU A 31 12.78 1.28 -11.08
CA LEU A 31 12.35 1.44 -9.70
C LEU A 31 11.77 0.15 -9.11
N ALA A 32 10.89 -0.54 -9.86
CA ALA A 32 10.32 -1.82 -9.41
C ALA A 32 11.41 -2.89 -9.26
N GLU A 33 12.34 -2.99 -10.22
CA GLU A 33 13.47 -3.91 -10.16
C GLU A 33 14.34 -3.67 -8.93
N ALA A 34 14.65 -2.40 -8.61
CA ALA A 34 15.44 -2.01 -7.45
C ALA A 34 14.74 -2.37 -6.13
N LEU A 35 13.43 -2.08 -6.01
CA LEU A 35 12.63 -2.40 -4.82
C LEU A 35 12.55 -3.92 -4.60
N VAL A 36 12.28 -4.69 -5.66
CA VAL A 36 12.21 -6.16 -5.60
C VAL A 36 13.57 -6.76 -5.25
N ALA A 37 14.67 -6.26 -5.82
CA ALA A 37 16.03 -6.68 -5.49
C ALA A 37 16.39 -6.45 -4.02
N GLY A 38 15.79 -5.42 -3.39
CA GLY A 38 15.88 -5.15 -1.96
C GLY A 38 14.92 -5.96 -1.08
N GLY A 39 14.08 -6.83 -1.67
CA GLY A 39 13.14 -7.69 -0.95
C GLY A 39 11.73 -7.11 -0.77
N VAL A 40 11.46 -5.92 -1.29
CA VAL A 40 10.14 -5.27 -1.24
C VAL A 40 9.36 -5.60 -2.51
N ARG A 41 8.38 -6.50 -2.38
CA ARG A 41 7.65 -7.07 -3.52
C ARG A 41 6.28 -6.44 -3.78
N VAL A 42 5.60 -5.96 -2.74
CA VAL A 42 4.28 -5.31 -2.85
C VAL A 42 4.48 -3.83 -3.10
N LEU A 43 4.01 -3.33 -4.25
CA LEU A 43 4.26 -1.98 -4.75
C LEU A 43 2.93 -1.25 -4.97
N GLU A 44 2.66 -0.18 -4.18
CA GLU A 44 1.47 0.68 -4.35
C GLU A 44 1.83 1.86 -5.26
N VAL A 45 1.38 1.84 -6.52
CA VAL A 45 1.55 2.96 -7.48
C VAL A 45 0.33 3.86 -7.44
N THR A 46 0.53 5.12 -7.06
CA THR A 46 -0.60 6.05 -6.85
C THR A 46 -1.06 6.73 -8.15
N LEU A 47 -2.38 6.88 -8.33
CA LEU A 47 -2.99 7.60 -9.45
C LEU A 47 -2.88 9.13 -9.29
N ARG A 48 -1.68 9.63 -8.97
CA ARG A 48 -1.40 11.07 -8.75
C ARG A 48 -0.71 11.74 -9.94
N THR A 49 -0.39 10.97 -10.97
CA THR A 49 0.29 11.46 -12.17
C THR A 49 -0.38 10.93 -13.43
N PRO A 50 -0.27 11.62 -14.57
CA PRO A 50 -0.85 11.14 -15.82
C PRO A 50 -0.28 9.80 -16.29
N VAL A 51 0.97 9.48 -15.94
CA VAL A 51 1.67 8.24 -16.36
C VAL A 51 1.42 7.04 -15.44
N ALA A 52 0.64 7.20 -14.37
CA ALA A 52 0.49 6.18 -13.33
C ALA A 52 -0.01 4.82 -13.85
N LEU A 53 -0.97 4.80 -14.76
CA LEU A 53 -1.47 3.54 -15.34
C LEU A 53 -0.43 2.86 -16.24
N GLU A 54 0.37 3.61 -16.97
CA GLU A 54 1.48 3.07 -17.76
C GLU A 54 2.58 2.55 -16.83
N ALA A 55 2.84 3.24 -15.72
CA ALA A 55 3.78 2.81 -14.70
C ALA A 55 3.33 1.49 -14.04
N ILE A 56 2.04 1.33 -13.72
CA ILE A 56 1.49 0.06 -13.21
C ILE A 56 1.78 -1.06 -14.21
N ARG A 57 1.54 -0.85 -15.50
CA ARG A 57 1.80 -1.86 -16.54
C ARG A 57 3.28 -2.22 -16.60
N ALA A 58 4.16 -1.24 -16.69
CA ALA A 58 5.60 -1.45 -16.79
C ALA A 58 6.19 -2.17 -15.56
N MET A 59 5.70 -1.83 -14.36
CA MET A 59 6.13 -2.47 -13.11
C MET A 59 5.55 -3.88 -12.96
N SER A 60 4.35 -4.15 -13.48
CA SER A 60 3.70 -5.47 -13.41
C SER A 60 4.42 -6.54 -14.22
N ASP A 61 5.24 -6.14 -15.19
CA ASP A 61 6.10 -7.04 -15.98
C ASP A 61 7.41 -7.43 -15.26
N VAL A 62 7.67 -6.86 -14.09
CA VAL A 62 8.87 -7.17 -13.29
C VAL A 62 8.64 -8.45 -12.49
N GLU A 63 9.51 -9.44 -12.68
CA GLU A 63 9.41 -10.70 -11.96
C GLU A 63 9.50 -10.50 -10.44
N GLY A 64 8.59 -11.12 -9.73
CA GLY A 64 8.52 -11.00 -8.27
C GLY A 64 7.74 -9.79 -7.75
N ALA A 65 7.42 -8.79 -8.59
CA ALA A 65 6.60 -7.66 -8.19
C ALA A 65 5.12 -8.03 -8.05
N ILE A 66 4.47 -7.50 -7.03
CA ILE A 66 3.03 -7.53 -6.80
C ILE A 66 2.55 -6.08 -6.84
N VAL A 67 2.14 -5.63 -8.02
CA VAL A 67 1.79 -4.22 -8.23
C VAL A 67 0.32 -3.99 -7.96
N GLY A 68 0.02 -2.94 -7.23
CA GLY A 68 -1.33 -2.47 -6.99
C GLY A 68 -1.48 -0.98 -7.25
N VAL A 69 -2.73 -0.55 -7.34
CA VAL A 69 -3.08 0.86 -7.50
C VAL A 69 -3.32 1.51 -6.15
N GLY A 70 -2.71 2.68 -5.92
CA GLY A 70 -3.02 3.58 -4.80
C GLY A 70 -3.80 4.80 -5.24
N THR A 71 -4.45 5.46 -4.28
CA THR A 71 -5.28 6.65 -4.53
C THR A 71 -6.45 6.35 -5.49
N ALA A 72 -6.99 5.12 -5.47
CA ALA A 72 -8.22 4.80 -6.18
C ALA A 72 -9.41 5.50 -5.49
N LEU A 73 -10.14 6.34 -6.21
CA LEU A 73 -11.21 7.16 -5.66
C LEU A 73 -12.61 6.64 -6.07
N ASP A 74 -12.69 5.92 -7.17
CA ASP A 74 -13.94 5.40 -7.71
C ASP A 74 -13.78 4.04 -8.41
N GLY A 75 -14.88 3.50 -8.91
CA GLY A 75 -14.91 2.21 -9.58
C GLY A 75 -14.23 2.19 -10.95
N ASP A 76 -14.13 3.34 -11.62
CA ASP A 76 -13.46 3.46 -12.91
C ASP A 76 -11.95 3.42 -12.73
N ASP A 77 -11.44 4.01 -11.66
CA ASP A 77 -10.03 3.89 -11.25
C ASP A 77 -9.64 2.42 -11.06
N LEU A 78 -10.48 1.64 -10.36
CA LEU A 78 -10.25 0.21 -10.14
C LEU A 78 -10.21 -0.56 -11.47
N ALA A 79 -11.18 -0.31 -12.34
CA ALA A 79 -11.28 -1.01 -13.64
C ALA A 79 -10.08 -0.70 -14.54
N ARG A 80 -9.69 0.58 -14.65
CA ARG A 80 -8.53 1.01 -15.44
C ARG A 80 -7.22 0.45 -14.90
N ALA A 81 -7.07 0.44 -13.58
CA ALA A 81 -5.88 -0.12 -12.93
C ALA A 81 -5.77 -1.63 -13.12
N GLN A 82 -6.88 -2.37 -13.02
CA GLN A 82 -6.92 -3.80 -13.29
C GLN A 82 -6.50 -4.11 -14.74
N GLN A 83 -7.02 -3.34 -15.72
CA GLN A 83 -6.63 -3.45 -17.13
C GLN A 83 -5.14 -3.12 -17.35
N ALA A 84 -4.56 -2.27 -16.51
CA ALA A 84 -3.13 -1.96 -16.52
C ALA A 84 -2.26 -3.04 -15.84
N GLY A 85 -2.86 -4.04 -15.17
CA GLY A 85 -2.14 -5.12 -14.52
C GLY A 85 -2.10 -5.05 -12.99
N ALA A 86 -2.80 -4.07 -12.37
CA ALA A 86 -2.88 -4.00 -10.92
C ALA A 86 -3.58 -5.23 -10.33
N ARG A 87 -2.97 -5.83 -9.31
CA ARG A 87 -3.45 -7.03 -8.62
C ARG A 87 -4.18 -6.74 -7.31
N PHE A 88 -4.10 -5.54 -6.78
CA PHE A 88 -4.82 -5.05 -5.61
C PHE A 88 -5.02 -3.54 -5.73
N ALA A 89 -5.89 -3.01 -4.89
CA ALA A 89 -6.17 -1.58 -4.81
C ALA A 89 -6.06 -1.05 -3.38
N VAL A 90 -5.65 0.19 -3.26
CA VAL A 90 -5.61 0.95 -2.01
C VAL A 90 -6.31 2.28 -2.23
N SER A 91 -7.23 2.63 -1.35
CA SER A 91 -7.96 3.90 -1.40
C SER A 91 -7.66 4.78 -0.18
N PRO A 92 -7.79 6.10 -0.29
CA PRO A 92 -7.61 7.00 0.86
C PRO A 92 -8.78 6.96 1.85
N GLY A 93 -9.94 6.46 1.43
CA GLY A 93 -11.16 6.31 2.21
C GLY A 93 -12.00 5.16 1.69
N TYR A 94 -13.13 4.86 2.36
CA TYR A 94 -14.06 3.83 1.95
C TYR A 94 -15.43 4.42 1.59
N THR A 95 -15.98 3.95 0.46
CA THR A 95 -17.40 4.10 0.12
C THR A 95 -17.98 2.75 -0.28
N ALA A 96 -19.29 2.53 -0.04
CA ALA A 96 -19.95 1.28 -0.44
C ALA A 96 -19.88 1.04 -1.96
N ALA A 97 -19.93 2.11 -2.76
CA ALA A 97 -19.81 2.03 -4.22
C ALA A 97 -18.42 1.52 -4.64
N LEU A 98 -17.34 2.04 -4.01
CA LEU A 98 -15.98 1.57 -4.27
C LEU A 98 -15.81 0.10 -3.87
N GLY A 99 -16.29 -0.27 -2.67
CA GLY A 99 -16.22 -1.64 -2.17
C GLY A 99 -17.01 -2.62 -3.04
N GLY A 100 -18.22 -2.26 -3.46
CA GLY A 100 -19.04 -3.06 -4.38
C GLY A 100 -18.33 -3.27 -5.72
N ARG A 101 -17.74 -2.21 -6.28
CA ARG A 101 -17.01 -2.33 -7.55
C ARG A 101 -15.76 -3.19 -7.43
N ALA A 102 -15.04 -3.09 -6.32
CA ALA A 102 -13.88 -3.97 -6.05
C ALA A 102 -14.30 -5.44 -6.00
N ALA A 103 -15.42 -5.74 -5.35
CA ALA A 103 -15.99 -7.09 -5.30
C ALA A 103 -16.40 -7.61 -6.69
N ASP A 104 -17.09 -6.79 -7.50
CA ASP A 104 -17.49 -7.14 -8.87
C ASP A 104 -16.28 -7.46 -9.77
N LEU A 105 -15.17 -6.75 -9.57
CA LEU A 105 -13.93 -6.95 -10.30
C LEU A 105 -13.07 -8.11 -9.74
N GLY A 106 -13.43 -8.66 -8.58
CA GLY A 106 -12.59 -9.61 -7.85
C GLY A 106 -11.24 -9.01 -7.46
N MET A 107 -11.17 -7.68 -7.26
CA MET A 107 -9.95 -6.96 -6.92
C MET A 107 -9.83 -6.81 -5.39
N PRO A 108 -8.77 -7.36 -4.76
CA PRO A 108 -8.49 -7.11 -3.36
C PRO A 108 -8.37 -5.61 -3.09
N LEU A 109 -9.15 -5.09 -2.13
CA LEU A 109 -9.13 -3.67 -1.76
C LEU A 109 -8.69 -3.50 -0.31
N LEU A 110 -7.71 -2.63 -0.09
CA LEU A 110 -7.30 -2.12 1.22
C LEU A 110 -7.90 -0.71 1.41
N PRO A 111 -9.10 -0.58 2.00
CA PRO A 111 -9.79 0.69 2.10
C PRO A 111 -9.21 1.58 3.19
N GLY A 112 -9.16 2.89 2.95
CA GLY A 112 -8.72 3.89 3.91
C GLY A 112 -9.74 4.18 5.01
N THR A 113 -9.25 4.38 6.23
CA THR A 113 -10.01 4.78 7.41
C THR A 113 -9.20 5.76 8.25
N ALA A 114 -9.84 6.69 8.95
CA ALA A 114 -9.16 7.65 9.84
C ALA A 114 -9.73 7.66 11.26
N ASN A 115 -10.89 7.04 11.49
CA ASN A 115 -11.60 7.03 12.76
C ASN A 115 -12.52 5.81 12.89
N ALA A 116 -13.16 5.66 14.05
CA ALA A 116 -14.05 4.53 14.34
C ALA A 116 -15.24 4.40 13.36
N ALA A 117 -15.84 5.53 12.96
CA ALA A 117 -16.99 5.49 12.03
C ALA A 117 -16.58 5.01 10.64
N ASP A 118 -15.37 5.34 10.18
CA ASP A 118 -14.85 4.85 8.92
C ASP A 118 -14.59 3.34 8.99
N ILE A 119 -14.03 2.86 10.10
CA ILE A 119 -13.80 1.41 10.33
C ILE A 119 -15.14 0.67 10.32
N MET A 120 -16.18 1.19 11.00
CA MET A 120 -17.51 0.57 10.99
C MET A 120 -18.06 0.48 9.57
N ARG A 121 -18.00 1.55 8.78
CA ARG A 121 -18.43 1.53 7.37
C ARG A 121 -17.66 0.51 6.52
N ALA A 122 -16.34 0.43 6.70
CA ALA A 122 -15.53 -0.57 6.00
C ALA A 122 -15.93 -1.99 6.40
N ARG A 123 -16.22 -2.23 7.68
CA ARG A 123 -16.70 -3.52 8.21
C ARG A 123 -18.08 -3.90 7.68
N ASP A 124 -18.99 -2.95 7.51
CA ASP A 124 -20.30 -3.18 6.87
C ASP A 124 -20.12 -3.70 5.44
N GLY A 125 -19.04 -3.29 4.76
CA GLY A 125 -18.63 -3.83 3.45
C GLY A 125 -17.80 -5.11 3.51
N GLY A 126 -17.59 -5.71 4.69
CA GLY A 126 -16.82 -6.95 4.86
C GLY A 126 -15.31 -6.77 5.05
N TYR A 127 -14.81 -5.53 5.14
CA TYR A 127 -13.37 -5.25 5.26
C TYR A 127 -12.92 -5.22 6.73
N THR A 128 -12.04 -6.14 7.12
CA THR A 128 -11.38 -6.20 8.42
C THR A 128 -9.87 -6.00 8.33
N ALA A 129 -9.34 -5.76 7.15
CA ALA A 129 -8.00 -5.26 6.89
C ALA A 129 -8.14 -3.89 6.23
N VAL A 130 -7.60 -2.84 6.85
CA VAL A 130 -7.81 -1.46 6.43
C VAL A 130 -6.51 -0.65 6.47
N LYS A 131 -6.42 0.34 5.58
CA LYS A 131 -5.39 1.38 5.64
C LYS A 131 -5.82 2.41 6.70
N PHE A 132 -4.92 2.78 7.60
CA PHE A 132 -5.13 3.91 8.51
C PHE A 132 -4.42 5.15 7.97
N PHE A 133 -5.18 6.14 7.49
CA PHE A 133 -4.64 7.28 6.75
C PHE A 133 -5.42 8.59 7.02
N PRO A 134 -4.73 9.72 7.18
CA PRO A 134 -3.28 9.90 7.31
C PRO A 134 -2.80 9.55 8.73
N ALA A 135 -1.92 8.55 8.88
CA ALA A 135 -1.67 7.87 10.16
C ALA A 135 -1.18 8.81 11.27
N VAL A 136 -0.13 9.57 11.02
CA VAL A 136 0.47 10.44 12.06
C VAL A 136 -0.51 11.56 12.44
N GLN A 137 -1.13 12.21 11.47
CA GLN A 137 -2.07 13.30 11.68
C GLN A 137 -3.38 12.85 12.36
N ALA A 138 -3.77 11.59 12.14
CA ALA A 138 -4.97 10.99 12.75
C ALA A 138 -4.72 10.42 14.16
N GLY A 139 -3.56 10.69 14.78
CA GLY A 139 -3.25 10.30 16.16
C GLY A 139 -2.24 9.15 16.31
N GLY A 140 -1.70 8.63 15.21
CA GLY A 140 -0.57 7.71 15.18
C GLY A 140 -0.76 6.44 16.00
N VAL A 141 0.31 6.01 16.67
CA VAL A 141 0.37 4.81 17.51
C VAL A 141 -0.69 4.82 18.62
N ALA A 142 -0.92 6.00 19.25
CA ALA A 142 -1.88 6.12 20.33
C ALA A 142 -3.32 5.84 19.87
N MET A 143 -3.70 6.37 18.70
CA MET A 143 -5.02 6.12 18.11
C MET A 143 -5.19 4.64 17.73
N LEU A 144 -4.19 4.02 17.10
CA LEU A 144 -4.25 2.60 16.71
C LEU A 144 -4.38 1.67 17.94
N LYS A 145 -3.71 1.99 19.05
CA LYS A 145 -3.89 1.28 20.33
C LYS A 145 -5.33 1.40 20.85
N ALA A 146 -5.89 2.62 20.81
CA ALA A 146 -7.26 2.86 21.27
C ALA A 146 -8.29 2.14 20.40
N LEU A 147 -8.12 2.16 19.07
CA LEU A 147 -8.99 1.47 18.11
C LEU A 147 -8.93 -0.05 18.24
N GLY A 148 -7.81 -0.61 18.69
CA GLY A 148 -7.66 -2.05 18.94
C GLY A 148 -8.61 -2.62 19.98
N GLY A 149 -9.11 -1.81 20.93
CA GLY A 149 -10.08 -2.22 21.94
C GLY A 149 -11.43 -2.61 21.31
N PRO A 150 -12.14 -1.71 20.62
CA PRO A 150 -13.44 -2.02 20.02
C PRO A 150 -13.35 -2.85 18.72
N PHE A 151 -12.21 -2.88 18.04
CA PHE A 151 -12.03 -3.54 16.75
C PHE A 151 -10.99 -4.66 16.79
N VAL A 152 -11.21 -5.66 17.65
CA VAL A 152 -10.25 -6.73 17.98
C VAL A 152 -9.82 -7.61 16.80
N ASP A 153 -10.65 -7.70 15.77
CA ASP A 153 -10.41 -8.49 14.54
C ASP A 153 -9.96 -7.64 13.35
N THR A 154 -9.86 -6.32 13.53
CA THR A 154 -9.41 -5.40 12.49
C THR A 154 -7.90 -5.24 12.54
N VAL A 155 -7.25 -5.38 11.39
CA VAL A 155 -5.81 -5.14 11.22
C VAL A 155 -5.55 -3.93 10.33
N PHE A 156 -4.45 -3.26 10.58
CA PHE A 156 -4.15 -1.97 9.99
C PHE A 156 -2.86 -1.97 9.17
N CYS A 157 -2.86 -1.17 8.10
CA CYS A 157 -1.69 -0.66 7.39
C CYS A 157 -1.63 0.85 7.60
N PRO A 158 -1.03 1.36 8.68
CA PRO A 158 -0.87 2.81 8.86
C PRO A 158 0.01 3.39 7.75
N THR A 159 -0.45 4.53 7.21
CA THR A 159 0.19 5.21 6.09
C THR A 159 0.06 6.73 6.27
N GLY A 160 1.11 7.47 5.96
CA GLY A 160 1.13 8.94 6.03
C GLY A 160 1.89 9.48 7.24
N GLY A 161 3.00 10.19 6.95
CA GLY A 161 3.91 10.75 7.93
C GLY A 161 4.88 9.74 8.58
N ILE A 162 4.84 8.48 8.16
CA ILE A 162 5.74 7.43 8.67
C ILE A 162 7.06 7.48 7.90
N SER A 163 8.17 7.33 8.63
CA SER A 163 9.54 7.28 8.11
C SER A 163 10.24 5.99 8.54
N ALA A 164 11.42 5.73 8.01
CA ALA A 164 12.26 4.62 8.45
C ALA A 164 12.49 4.62 9.97
N ALA A 165 12.69 5.80 10.56
CA ALA A 165 12.94 5.95 12.01
C ALA A 165 11.71 5.63 12.88
N THR A 166 10.50 5.84 12.37
CA THR A 166 9.26 5.68 13.15
C THR A 166 8.48 4.41 12.82
N ALA A 167 8.79 3.73 11.72
CA ALA A 167 8.06 2.55 11.24
C ALA A 167 7.98 1.43 12.30
N SER A 168 9.08 1.18 13.04
CA SER A 168 9.15 0.15 14.06
C SER A 168 8.17 0.37 15.21
N GLU A 169 7.85 1.62 15.57
CA GLU A 169 6.87 1.93 16.60
C GLU A 169 5.44 1.49 16.21
N PHE A 170 5.11 1.62 14.92
CA PHE A 170 3.83 1.14 14.38
C PHE A 170 3.82 -0.38 14.25
N LEU A 171 4.90 -0.98 13.73
CA LEU A 171 5.01 -2.43 13.53
C LEU A 171 5.01 -3.22 14.85
N ALA A 172 5.38 -2.60 15.97
CA ALA A 172 5.29 -3.20 17.29
C ALA A 172 3.85 -3.40 17.81
N LEU A 173 2.84 -2.83 17.14
CA LEU A 173 1.44 -2.98 17.53
C LEU A 173 0.87 -4.31 17.04
N PRO A 174 0.15 -5.09 17.87
CA PRO A 174 -0.37 -6.40 17.48
C PRO A 174 -1.46 -6.34 16.40
N ASN A 175 -2.08 -5.18 16.20
CA ASN A 175 -3.09 -4.94 15.18
C ASN A 175 -2.53 -4.28 13.90
N VAL A 176 -1.19 -4.16 13.76
CA VAL A 176 -0.52 -3.63 12.57
C VAL A 176 0.23 -4.76 11.86
N LEU A 177 -0.08 -5.00 10.59
CA LEU A 177 0.58 -6.05 9.80
C LEU A 177 1.73 -5.52 8.96
N CYS A 178 1.61 -4.29 8.47
CA CYS A 178 2.61 -3.59 7.69
C CYS A 178 2.39 -2.08 7.80
N VAL A 179 3.31 -1.29 7.28
CA VAL A 179 3.14 0.17 7.17
C VAL A 179 3.25 0.62 5.72
N GLY A 180 2.54 1.70 5.36
CA GLY A 180 2.72 2.36 4.07
C GLY A 180 3.71 3.51 4.17
N GLY A 181 4.71 3.55 3.28
CA GLY A 181 5.73 4.59 3.35
C GLY A 181 6.27 5.03 2.00
N SER A 182 6.56 6.33 1.87
CA SER A 182 7.12 6.90 0.63
C SER A 182 8.65 7.04 0.66
N TRP A 183 9.31 6.76 1.79
CA TRP A 183 10.75 6.95 1.95
C TRP A 183 11.59 5.93 1.16
N LEU A 184 10.99 4.84 0.64
CA LEU A 184 11.68 3.82 -0.14
C LEU A 184 11.96 4.26 -1.59
N ALA A 185 11.25 5.28 -2.06
CA ALA A 185 11.40 5.83 -3.40
C ALA A 185 11.52 7.37 -3.34
N PRO A 186 12.59 7.92 -2.72
CA PRO A 186 12.79 9.37 -2.64
C PRO A 186 12.91 9.96 -4.05
N LYS A 187 12.16 11.03 -4.34
CA LYS A 187 12.12 11.65 -5.66
C LYS A 187 13.51 11.99 -6.20
N ALA A 188 14.40 12.49 -5.34
CA ALA A 188 15.76 12.84 -5.74
C ALA A 188 16.56 11.63 -6.23
N MET A 189 16.45 10.47 -5.56
CA MET A 189 17.14 9.24 -5.94
C MET A 189 16.54 8.66 -7.23
N VAL A 190 15.21 8.63 -7.35
CA VAL A 190 14.53 8.19 -8.58
C VAL A 190 14.94 9.04 -9.78
N SER A 191 14.94 10.36 -9.62
CA SER A 191 15.34 11.30 -10.70
C SER A 191 16.82 11.20 -11.06
N ALA A 192 17.68 10.81 -10.11
CA ALA A 192 19.11 10.60 -10.34
C ALA A 192 19.42 9.19 -10.92
N GLY A 193 18.45 8.28 -10.95
CA GLY A 193 18.68 6.88 -11.31
C GLY A 193 19.52 6.11 -10.29
N ASP A 194 19.50 6.51 -9.01
CA ASP A 194 20.24 5.84 -7.93
C ASP A 194 19.51 4.57 -7.47
N TRP A 195 19.52 3.57 -8.35
CA TRP A 195 18.82 2.29 -8.12
C TRP A 195 19.50 1.44 -7.04
N ASP A 196 20.81 1.54 -6.89
CA ASP A 196 21.55 0.86 -5.83
C ASP A 196 21.18 1.41 -4.46
N GLY A 197 21.07 2.73 -4.34
CA GLY A 197 20.60 3.38 -3.13
C GLY A 197 19.15 3.01 -2.79
N ILE A 198 18.25 2.94 -3.78
CA ILE A 198 16.87 2.48 -3.59
C ILE A 198 16.84 1.02 -3.14
N THR A 199 17.68 0.15 -3.74
CA THR A 199 17.80 -1.26 -3.32
C THR A 199 18.27 -1.38 -1.87
N ALA A 200 19.20 -0.53 -1.44
CA ALA A 200 19.65 -0.49 -0.05
C ALA A 200 18.51 -0.08 0.91
N LEU A 201 17.77 0.99 0.60
CA LEU A 201 16.59 1.40 1.37
C LEU A 201 15.53 0.30 1.46
N ALA A 202 15.27 -0.40 0.36
CA ALA A 202 14.32 -1.50 0.32
C ALA A 202 14.79 -2.68 1.19
N ARG A 203 16.08 -3.00 1.18
CA ARG A 203 16.67 -4.06 2.01
C ARG A 203 16.57 -3.74 3.49
N GLU A 204 16.86 -2.51 3.90
CA GLU A 204 16.67 -2.05 5.27
C GLU A 204 15.20 -2.15 5.68
N ALA A 205 14.29 -1.69 4.83
CA ALA A 205 12.86 -1.73 5.10
C ALA A 205 12.32 -3.17 5.18
N SER A 206 12.80 -4.10 4.36
CA SER A 206 12.38 -5.50 4.39
C SER A 206 12.81 -6.24 5.66
N GLY A 207 13.83 -5.74 6.35
CA GLY A 207 14.30 -6.25 7.66
C GLY A 207 13.55 -5.69 8.87
N LEU A 208 12.66 -4.72 8.70
CA LEU A 208 11.87 -4.17 9.81
C LEU A 208 10.86 -5.22 10.32
N GLY A 209 10.73 -5.36 11.65
CA GLY A 209 9.76 -6.27 12.27
C GLY A 209 10.20 -7.74 12.33
N ALA A 210 11.39 -8.10 11.86
CA ALA A 210 12.00 -9.41 12.06
C ALA A 210 12.73 -9.44 13.43
N GLY A 211 11.96 -9.43 14.52
CA GLY A 211 12.46 -9.50 15.89
C GLY A 211 11.49 -10.26 16.79
#